data_c9ede61e9ff0350ee7bddab5afd72865
#
_entry.id   c9ede61e9ff0350ee7bddab5afd72865
#
_cell.length_a   1.000
_cell.length_b   1.000
_cell.length_c   1.000
_cell.angle_alpha   90.00
_cell.angle_beta   90.00
_cell.angle_gamma   90.00
#
_symmetry.space_group_name_H-M   'P 1'
#
loop_
_entity.id
_entity.type
_entity.pdbx_description
1 polymer ?
#
loop_
_entity_poly.entity_id
_entity_poly.type
_entity_poly.pdbx_seq_one_letter_code
_entity_poly.pdbx_strand_id
1 'polypeptide(L)'
;KHAYAGCGAVAVAQILYHYGYPASIDGYALDWNKISKHRSIYSCDTTVYPAIARLFERLNSQNYLQATVRGSSGTFTNTNRITPTFQSLGYSCVAEADYSAVSLLKAIMTDGRPVMVFGMSHRTPKYILGKVSGYDYSDGHYWVCDRVMTYKQKIETYNWSILLRTDYEYLYYVHC
;
A
#
# COMPACT_ATOMS: atom_id res chain seq x y z
N LYS A 1 23.50 -10.25 9.43
CA LYS A 1 22.83 -8.94 9.68
C LYS A 1 21.41 -9.06 9.19
N HIS A 2 20.44 -8.80 10.05
CA HIS A 2 19.03 -8.73 9.65
C HIS A 2 18.77 -7.35 9.03
N ALA A 3 18.18 -7.32 7.84
CA ALA A 3 17.73 -6.11 7.18
C ALA A 3 16.19 -6.11 7.15
N TYR A 4 15.58 -4.96 7.31
CA TYR A 4 14.15 -4.80 7.14
C TYR A 4 13.77 -4.93 5.66
N ALA A 5 12.66 -5.62 5.38
CA ALA A 5 12.15 -5.78 4.00
C ALA A 5 11.81 -4.43 3.34
N GLY A 6 11.37 -3.45 4.13
CA GLY A 6 10.88 -2.16 3.66
C GLY A 6 9.41 -2.19 3.24
N CYS A 7 8.66 -1.13 3.57
CA CYS A 7 7.23 -1.05 3.29
C CYS A 7 6.90 -1.14 1.80
N GLY A 8 7.76 -0.58 0.92
CA GLY A 8 7.57 -0.68 -0.53
C GLY A 8 7.61 -2.13 -1.04
N ALA A 9 8.60 -2.92 -0.60
CA ALA A 9 8.70 -4.32 -0.99
C ALA A 9 7.56 -5.16 -0.41
N VAL A 10 7.12 -4.86 0.82
CA VAL A 10 5.97 -5.53 1.44
C VAL A 10 4.69 -5.25 0.65
N ALA A 11 4.42 -3.98 0.32
CA ALA A 11 3.22 -3.60 -0.43
C ALA A 11 3.22 -4.20 -1.86
N VAL A 12 4.38 -4.20 -2.55
CA VAL A 12 4.50 -4.89 -3.85
C VAL A 12 4.23 -6.38 -3.68
N ALA A 13 4.85 -7.05 -2.71
CA ALA A 13 4.66 -8.48 -2.47
C ALA A 13 3.20 -8.85 -2.15
N GLN A 14 2.46 -8.00 -1.44
CA GLN A 14 1.03 -8.20 -1.17
C GLN A 14 0.20 -8.21 -2.46
N ILE A 15 0.49 -7.31 -3.41
CA ILE A 15 -0.18 -7.28 -4.72
C ILE A 15 0.20 -8.51 -5.55
N LEU A 16 1.49 -8.88 -5.59
CA LEU A 16 1.93 -10.08 -6.30
C LEU A 16 1.24 -11.33 -5.74
N TYR A 17 1.13 -11.41 -4.41
CA TYR A 17 0.44 -12.49 -3.72
C TYR A 17 -1.07 -12.52 -4.06
N HIS A 18 -1.73 -11.38 -4.08
CA HIS A 18 -3.16 -11.27 -4.45
C HIS A 18 -3.45 -11.90 -5.80
N TYR A 19 -2.55 -11.71 -6.77
CA TYR A 19 -2.71 -12.27 -8.12
C TYR A 19 -2.06 -13.65 -8.30
N GLY A 20 -1.26 -14.13 -7.34
CA GLY A 20 -0.48 -15.36 -7.49
C GLY A 20 0.50 -15.31 -8.66
N TYR A 21 1.02 -14.13 -9.00
CA TYR A 21 1.85 -13.86 -10.17
C TYR A 21 2.97 -12.85 -9.83
N PRO A 22 4.17 -12.95 -10.45
CA PRO A 22 4.61 -13.95 -11.43
C PRO A 22 4.91 -15.31 -10.81
N ALA A 23 5.07 -16.35 -11.65
CA ALA A 23 5.48 -17.66 -11.19
C ALA A 23 6.97 -17.72 -10.77
N SER A 24 7.78 -16.75 -11.19
CA SER A 24 9.20 -16.62 -10.81
C SER A 24 9.68 -15.18 -10.91
N ILE A 25 10.72 -14.85 -10.14
CA ILE A 25 11.46 -13.57 -10.20
C ILE A 25 12.95 -13.88 -10.36
N ASP A 26 13.59 -13.39 -11.42
CA ASP A 26 15.00 -13.65 -11.77
C ASP A 26 15.35 -15.14 -11.69
N GLY A 27 14.50 -16.00 -12.27
CA GLY A 27 14.69 -17.44 -12.27
C GLY A 27 14.40 -18.15 -10.93
N TYR A 28 14.04 -17.43 -9.88
CA TYR A 28 13.61 -18.00 -8.62
C TYR A 28 12.09 -18.26 -8.64
N ALA A 29 11.71 -19.55 -8.58
CA ALA A 29 10.30 -19.94 -8.58
C ALA A 29 9.60 -19.51 -7.28
N LEU A 30 8.37 -18.97 -7.41
CA LEU A 30 7.53 -18.53 -6.32
C LEU A 30 6.38 -19.51 -6.11
N ASP A 31 6.36 -20.16 -4.97
CA ASP A 31 5.24 -21.00 -4.53
C ASP A 31 4.27 -20.17 -3.70
N TRP A 32 3.31 -19.56 -4.38
CA TRP A 32 2.30 -18.69 -3.75
C TRP A 32 1.42 -19.45 -2.75
N ASN A 33 1.15 -20.73 -2.98
CA ASN A 33 0.39 -21.56 -2.04
C ASN A 33 1.17 -21.79 -0.74
N LYS A 34 2.48 -21.92 -0.83
CA LYS A 34 3.35 -22.06 0.32
C LYS A 34 3.48 -20.73 1.07
N ILE A 35 3.67 -19.63 0.35
CA ILE A 35 3.76 -18.27 0.91
C ILE A 35 2.47 -17.88 1.63
N SER A 36 1.30 -18.32 1.14
CA SER A 36 -0.02 -17.94 1.67
C SER A 36 -0.33 -18.40 3.10
N LYS A 37 0.37 -19.40 3.59
CA LYS A 37 0.07 -20.03 4.89
C LYS A 37 0.55 -19.23 6.10
N HIS A 38 1.26 -18.11 5.89
CA HIS A 38 1.86 -17.35 6.96
C HIS A 38 1.17 -15.99 7.14
N ARG A 39 0.56 -15.81 8.30
CA ARG A 39 -0.11 -14.56 8.69
C ARG A 39 0.77 -13.62 9.52
N SER A 40 1.90 -14.10 10.01
CA SER A 40 2.80 -13.33 10.88
C SER A 40 4.23 -13.86 10.80
N ILE A 41 5.20 -12.95 10.85
CA ILE A 41 6.63 -13.29 10.95
C ILE A 41 6.96 -14.05 12.24
N TYR A 42 6.16 -13.92 13.28
CA TYR A 42 6.35 -14.60 14.57
C TYR A 42 5.84 -16.04 14.59
N SER A 43 5.02 -16.41 13.62
CA SER A 43 4.49 -17.77 13.45
C SER A 43 5.05 -18.46 12.20
N CYS A 44 6.18 -17.99 11.68
CA CYS A 44 6.76 -18.53 10.46
C CYS A 44 7.24 -19.96 10.66
N ASP A 45 6.71 -20.86 9.85
CA ASP A 45 7.34 -22.11 9.53
C ASP A 45 8.71 -21.83 8.91
N THR A 46 9.76 -22.39 9.47
CA THR A 46 11.15 -22.23 9.01
C THR A 46 11.35 -22.64 7.54
N THR A 47 10.43 -23.42 6.97
CA THR A 47 10.45 -23.83 5.55
C THR A 47 9.96 -22.74 4.60
N VAL A 48 9.17 -21.76 5.07
CA VAL A 48 8.59 -20.68 4.25
C VAL A 48 9.35 -19.38 4.39
N TYR A 49 9.93 -19.13 5.55
CA TYR A 49 10.73 -17.93 5.79
C TYR A 49 11.79 -17.66 4.72
N PRO A 50 12.58 -18.66 4.25
CA PRO A 50 13.53 -18.45 3.19
C PRO A 50 12.89 -17.99 1.86
N ALA A 51 11.71 -18.50 1.51
CA ALA A 51 11.00 -18.10 0.29
C ALA A 51 10.56 -16.63 0.33
N ILE A 52 10.01 -16.19 1.47
CA ILE A 52 9.62 -14.78 1.68
C ILE A 52 10.86 -13.88 1.70
N ALA A 53 11.93 -14.28 2.39
CA ALA A 53 13.18 -13.52 2.42
C ALA A 53 13.78 -13.34 1.02
N ARG A 54 13.77 -14.41 0.20
CA ARG A 54 14.22 -14.37 -1.20
C ARG A 54 13.35 -13.45 -2.05
N LEU A 55 12.05 -13.46 -1.87
CA LEU A 55 11.14 -12.56 -2.56
C LEU A 55 11.51 -11.09 -2.26
N PHE A 56 11.69 -10.74 -0.99
CA PHE A 56 12.07 -9.38 -0.60
C PHE A 56 13.48 -9.00 -1.07
N GLU A 57 14.44 -9.92 -1.04
CA GLU A 57 15.78 -9.70 -1.57
C GLU A 57 15.72 -9.32 -3.06
N ARG A 58 14.94 -10.07 -3.85
CA ARG A 58 14.76 -9.80 -5.28
C ARG A 58 14.06 -8.50 -5.54
N LEU A 59 12.93 -8.26 -4.86
CA LEU A 59 12.18 -7.01 -5.03
C LEU A 59 13.02 -5.77 -4.68
N ASN A 60 13.89 -5.85 -3.69
CA ASN A 60 14.75 -4.74 -3.29
C ASN A 60 15.99 -4.55 -4.16
N SER A 61 16.24 -5.45 -5.12
CA SER A 61 17.41 -5.41 -5.99
C SER A 61 17.41 -4.23 -6.96
N GLN A 62 18.55 -4.05 -7.66
CA GLN A 62 18.73 -3.01 -8.67
C GLN A 62 17.81 -3.19 -9.90
N ASN A 63 17.34 -4.42 -10.14
CA ASN A 63 16.44 -4.71 -11.26
C ASN A 63 15.01 -4.20 -11.02
N TYR A 64 14.61 -3.97 -9.75
CA TYR A 64 13.25 -3.63 -9.36
C TYR A 64 13.18 -2.33 -8.53
N LEU A 65 13.00 -2.44 -7.24
CA LEU A 65 12.78 -1.30 -6.36
C LEU A 65 14.02 -0.45 -6.10
N GLN A 66 15.22 -0.99 -6.35
CA GLN A 66 16.50 -0.32 -6.08
C GLN A 66 16.56 0.26 -4.66
N ALA A 67 16.13 -0.57 -3.71
CA ALA A 67 15.96 -0.12 -2.35
C ALA A 67 17.31 0.16 -1.66
N THR A 68 17.33 1.20 -0.85
CA THR A 68 18.48 1.55 -0.02
C THR A 68 18.27 1.01 1.40
N VAL A 69 19.14 0.08 1.81
CA VAL A 69 19.13 -0.48 3.17
C VAL A 69 19.97 0.42 4.08
N ARG A 70 19.33 0.98 5.12
CA ARG A 70 19.96 1.84 6.12
C ARG A 70 20.09 1.16 7.50
N GLY A 71 20.46 -0.11 7.51
CA GLY A 71 20.66 -0.88 8.74
C GLY A 71 19.39 -0.94 9.61
N SER A 72 19.49 -0.47 10.86
CA SER A 72 18.37 -0.41 11.80
C SER A 72 17.35 0.68 11.49
N SER A 73 17.67 1.63 10.61
CA SER A 73 16.77 2.73 10.23
C SER A 73 15.73 2.33 9.16
N GLY A 74 15.85 1.12 8.61
CA GLY A 74 14.87 0.59 7.65
C GLY A 74 15.43 0.42 6.23
N THR A 75 14.52 0.10 5.32
CA THR A 75 14.80 -0.06 3.88
C THR A 75 13.86 0.85 3.11
N PHE A 76 14.43 1.72 2.27
CA PHE A 76 13.71 2.79 1.59
C PHE A 76 13.72 2.56 0.09
N THR A 77 12.59 2.82 -0.56
CA THR A 77 12.48 2.81 -2.01
C THR A 77 11.86 4.12 -2.50
N ASN A 78 12.28 4.58 -3.66
CA ASN A 78 11.74 5.79 -4.27
C ASN A 78 10.41 5.47 -4.97
N THR A 79 9.44 6.39 -4.91
CA THR A 79 8.12 6.24 -5.55
C THR A 79 8.21 6.02 -7.05
N ASN A 80 9.20 6.62 -7.73
CA ASN A 80 9.42 6.46 -9.16
C ASN A 80 9.85 5.03 -9.57
N ARG A 81 10.16 4.15 -8.61
CA ARG A 81 10.55 2.76 -8.86
C ARG A 81 9.38 1.79 -8.82
N ILE A 82 8.26 2.18 -8.26
CA ILE A 82 7.10 1.29 -8.05
C ILE A 82 6.50 0.85 -9.41
N THR A 83 6.10 1.81 -10.24
CA THR A 83 5.50 1.50 -11.55
C THR A 83 6.44 0.71 -12.47
N PRO A 84 7.73 1.08 -12.66
CA PRO A 84 8.67 0.27 -13.43
C PRO A 84 8.85 -1.15 -12.87
N THR A 85 8.83 -1.33 -11.55
CA THR A 85 8.90 -2.64 -10.91
C THR A 85 7.73 -3.52 -11.33
N PHE A 86 6.50 -3.03 -11.22
CA PHE A 86 5.32 -3.78 -11.66
C PHE A 86 5.36 -4.11 -13.15
N GLN A 87 5.77 -3.16 -13.99
CA GLN A 87 5.90 -3.37 -15.44
C GLN A 87 6.94 -4.45 -15.76
N SER A 88 8.10 -4.42 -15.08
CA SER A 88 9.15 -5.46 -15.25
C SER A 88 8.69 -6.84 -14.79
N LEU A 89 7.72 -6.91 -13.89
CA LEU A 89 7.10 -8.14 -13.42
C LEU A 89 5.90 -8.57 -14.29
N GLY A 90 5.62 -7.88 -15.40
CA GLY A 90 4.57 -8.22 -16.35
C GLY A 90 3.19 -7.67 -16.01
N TYR A 91 3.10 -6.69 -15.11
CA TYR A 91 1.83 -6.04 -14.78
C TYR A 91 1.59 -4.81 -15.65
N SER A 92 0.34 -4.63 -16.08
CA SER A 92 -0.16 -3.34 -16.56
C SER A 92 -0.71 -2.57 -15.37
N CYS A 93 -0.13 -1.43 -15.06
CA CYS A 93 -0.56 -0.59 -13.93
C CYS A 93 -0.77 0.86 -14.36
N VAL A 94 -1.70 1.53 -13.71
CA VAL A 94 -1.92 2.97 -13.80
C VAL A 94 -1.37 3.60 -12.54
N ALA A 95 -0.56 4.66 -12.71
CA ALA A 95 -0.07 5.47 -11.60
C ALA A 95 -0.73 6.84 -11.65
N GLU A 96 -1.24 7.29 -10.52
CA GLU A 96 -1.75 8.64 -10.32
C GLU A 96 -0.81 9.38 -9.36
N ALA A 97 -0.41 10.61 -9.72
CA ALA A 97 0.48 11.41 -8.89
C ALA A 97 -0.24 11.97 -7.66
N ASP A 98 -1.53 12.30 -7.83
CA ASP A 98 -2.35 12.87 -6.79
C ASP A 98 -3.36 11.85 -6.25
N TYR A 99 -3.63 11.94 -4.95
CA TYR A 99 -4.65 11.10 -4.33
C TYR A 99 -6.04 11.44 -4.85
N SER A 100 -6.74 10.44 -5.34
CA SER A 100 -8.14 10.52 -5.75
C SER A 100 -8.96 9.44 -5.05
N ALA A 101 -9.83 9.85 -4.14
CA ALA A 101 -10.75 8.92 -3.46
C ALA A 101 -11.69 8.22 -4.47
N VAL A 102 -12.10 8.93 -5.52
CA VAL A 102 -12.97 8.36 -6.57
C VAL A 102 -12.25 7.27 -7.34
N SER A 103 -11.02 7.52 -7.79
CA SER A 103 -10.19 6.52 -8.48
C SER A 103 -9.91 5.31 -7.60
N LEU A 104 -9.60 5.53 -6.31
CA LEU A 104 -9.37 4.46 -5.34
C LEU A 104 -10.61 3.59 -5.15
N LEU A 105 -11.77 4.21 -4.87
CA LEU A 105 -13.02 3.48 -4.68
C LEU A 105 -13.43 2.72 -5.94
N LYS A 106 -13.29 3.33 -7.13
CA LYS A 106 -13.56 2.67 -8.40
C LYS A 106 -12.66 1.44 -8.59
N ALA A 107 -11.36 1.57 -8.38
CA ALA A 107 -10.41 0.47 -8.55
C ALA A 107 -10.76 -0.71 -7.65
N ILE A 108 -11.11 -0.46 -6.38
CA ILE A 108 -11.41 -1.52 -5.42
C ILE A 108 -12.83 -2.07 -5.61
N MET A 109 -13.85 -1.21 -5.68
CA MET A 109 -15.26 -1.63 -5.67
C MET A 109 -15.76 -2.10 -7.03
N THR A 110 -15.30 -1.48 -8.11
CA THR A 110 -15.79 -1.76 -9.47
C THR A 110 -14.87 -2.72 -10.19
N ASP A 111 -13.57 -2.48 -10.12
CA ASP A 111 -12.59 -3.24 -10.89
C ASP A 111 -12.01 -4.42 -10.09
N GLY A 112 -12.29 -4.52 -8.78
CA GLY A 112 -11.80 -5.58 -7.89
C GLY A 112 -10.27 -5.62 -7.77
N ARG A 113 -9.61 -4.48 -7.96
CA ARG A 113 -8.14 -4.38 -7.98
C ARG A 113 -7.62 -3.78 -6.68
N PRO A 114 -6.59 -4.40 -6.06
CA PRO A 114 -5.90 -3.76 -4.94
C PRO A 114 -5.15 -2.52 -5.44
N VAL A 115 -5.06 -1.51 -4.58
CA VAL A 115 -4.39 -0.25 -4.88
C VAL A 115 -3.26 -0.02 -3.89
N MET A 116 -2.05 0.15 -4.40
CA MET A 116 -0.91 0.57 -3.60
C MET A 116 -0.93 2.08 -3.44
N VAL A 117 -0.87 2.54 -2.22
CA VAL A 117 -0.84 3.97 -1.88
C VAL A 117 0.44 4.33 -1.12
N PHE A 118 0.82 5.59 -1.26
CA PHE A 118 1.96 6.18 -0.55
C PHE A 118 1.51 7.45 0.17
N GLY A 119 1.91 7.62 1.40
CA GLY A 119 1.63 8.82 2.18
C GLY A 119 2.78 9.19 3.09
N MET A 120 2.77 10.43 3.55
CA MET A 120 3.72 10.97 4.51
C MET A 120 3.00 11.23 5.84
N SER A 121 3.59 10.77 6.95
CA SER A 121 2.95 10.88 8.27
C SER A 121 3.19 12.25 8.93
N HIS A 122 4.25 12.95 8.56
CA HIS A 122 4.58 14.24 9.12
C HIS A 122 4.62 15.34 8.06
N ARG A 123 4.10 16.51 8.45
CA ARG A 123 4.08 17.73 7.65
C ARG A 123 4.55 18.90 8.51
N THR A 124 5.69 19.49 8.13
CA THR A 124 6.27 20.66 8.82
C THR A 124 6.16 21.88 7.93
N PRO A 125 5.54 22.98 8.38
CA PRO A 125 5.41 24.17 7.55
C PRO A 125 6.76 24.86 7.37
N LYS A 126 7.02 25.36 6.14
CA LYS A 126 8.11 26.26 5.81
C LYS A 126 7.62 27.70 5.84
N TYR A 127 8.41 28.60 6.39
CA TYR A 127 8.06 30.00 6.48
C TYR A 127 9.01 30.87 5.67
N ILE A 128 8.45 31.85 4.94
CA ILE A 128 9.18 32.96 4.33
C ILE A 128 8.51 34.24 4.82
N LEU A 129 9.30 35.13 5.42
CA LEU A 129 8.83 36.39 6.01
C LEU A 129 7.61 36.20 6.95
N GLY A 130 7.62 35.15 7.76
CA GLY A 130 6.55 34.84 8.71
C GLY A 130 5.28 34.24 8.12
N LYS A 131 5.22 34.01 6.80
CA LYS A 131 4.10 33.35 6.12
C LYS A 131 4.46 31.94 5.69
N VAL A 132 3.52 31.01 5.79
CA VAL A 132 3.70 29.66 5.29
C VAL A 132 3.88 29.71 3.78
N SER A 133 5.03 29.25 3.29
CA SER A 133 5.39 29.21 1.87
C SER A 133 5.33 27.80 1.26
N GLY A 134 5.14 26.79 2.11
CA GLY A 134 5.09 25.39 1.71
C GLY A 134 5.24 24.47 2.91
N TYR A 135 5.48 23.19 2.64
CA TYR A 135 5.64 22.18 3.68
C TYR A 135 6.78 21.24 3.34
N ASP A 136 7.51 20.80 4.36
CA ASP A 136 8.34 19.59 4.32
C ASP A 136 7.51 18.40 4.76
N TYR A 137 7.74 17.27 4.11
CA TYR A 137 7.06 16.01 4.41
C TYR A 137 8.10 14.97 4.78
N SER A 138 7.83 14.18 5.82
CA SER A 138 8.69 13.08 6.25
C SER A 138 7.91 11.83 6.65
N ASP A 139 8.66 10.75 6.90
CA ASP A 139 8.16 9.45 7.31
C ASP A 139 7.13 8.87 6.34
N GLY A 140 7.59 8.73 5.09
CA GLY A 140 6.81 8.11 4.01
C GLY A 140 6.59 6.63 4.25
N HIS A 141 5.37 6.16 3.98
CA HIS A 141 4.99 4.78 4.10
C HIS A 141 4.16 4.31 2.90
N TYR A 142 4.35 3.05 2.50
CA TYR A 142 3.53 2.37 1.51
C TYR A 142 2.61 1.37 2.18
N TRP A 143 1.38 1.27 1.68
CA TRP A 143 0.44 0.22 2.04
C TRP A 143 -0.46 -0.14 0.87
N VAL A 144 -1.22 -1.22 1.01
CA VAL A 144 -2.16 -1.69 -0.02
C VAL A 144 -3.57 -1.58 0.53
N CYS A 145 -4.44 -0.96 -0.26
CA CYS A 145 -5.88 -0.91 0.01
C CYS A 145 -6.57 -1.95 -0.89
N ASP A 146 -7.32 -2.87 -0.30
CA ASP A 146 -7.88 -4.03 -0.99
C ASP A 146 -9.39 -4.21 -0.81
N ARG A 147 -10.00 -3.45 0.10
CA ARG A 147 -11.42 -3.59 0.43
C ARG A 147 -12.04 -2.25 0.81
N VAL A 148 -13.34 -2.12 0.50
CA VAL A 148 -14.16 -0.99 0.96
C VAL A 148 -15.36 -1.55 1.73
N MET A 149 -15.60 -1.00 2.91
CA MET A 149 -16.82 -1.21 3.68
C MET A 149 -17.70 0.01 3.53
N THR A 150 -18.97 -0.19 3.21
CA THR A 150 -19.94 0.89 3.05
C THR A 150 -20.96 0.81 4.19
N TYR A 151 -21.13 1.92 4.89
CA TYR A 151 -22.16 2.07 5.90
C TYR A 151 -23.19 3.10 5.44
N LYS A 152 -24.46 2.76 5.63
CA LYS A 152 -25.57 3.69 5.43
C LYS A 152 -25.97 4.29 6.77
N GLN A 153 -25.72 5.55 6.95
CA GLN A 153 -26.10 6.29 8.15
C GLN A 153 -27.43 7.02 7.92
N LYS A 154 -28.37 6.84 8.84
CA LYS A 154 -29.62 7.59 8.87
C LYS A 154 -29.39 8.88 9.65
N ILE A 155 -29.75 10.02 9.07
CA ILE A 155 -29.66 11.34 9.68
C ILE A 155 -31.08 11.85 9.83
N GLU A 156 -31.52 12.10 11.06
CA GLU A 156 -32.83 12.66 11.36
C GLU A 156 -32.68 14.07 11.90
N THR A 157 -33.36 15.01 11.28
CA THR A 157 -33.38 16.40 11.70
C THR A 157 -34.68 16.67 12.43
N TYR A 158 -34.61 17.16 13.65
CA TYR A 158 -35.73 17.47 14.50
C TYR A 158 -35.83 18.96 14.78
N ASN A 159 -37.05 19.44 14.95
CA ASN A 159 -37.35 20.76 15.53
C ASN A 159 -38.40 20.54 16.63
N TRP A 160 -38.09 20.93 17.88
CA TRP A 160 -38.97 20.78 19.05
C TRP A 160 -39.55 19.36 19.20
N SER A 161 -38.73 18.33 19.00
CA SER A 161 -39.09 16.90 19.00
C SER A 161 -39.98 16.47 17.81
N ILE A 162 -40.21 17.33 16.82
CA ILE A 162 -40.91 16.95 15.60
C ILE A 162 -39.86 16.58 14.53
N LEU A 163 -39.96 15.37 13.98
CA LEU A 163 -39.11 14.92 12.89
C LEU A 163 -39.46 15.77 11.63
N LEU A 164 -38.50 16.55 11.16
CA LEU A 164 -38.65 17.39 9.97
C LEU A 164 -38.16 16.68 8.70
N ARG A 165 -37.07 15.93 8.83
CA ARG A 165 -36.40 15.33 7.67
C ARG A 165 -35.64 14.09 8.07
N THR A 166 -35.66 13.12 7.18
CA THR A 166 -34.80 11.93 7.24
C THR A 166 -33.93 11.89 5.99
N ASP A 167 -32.64 11.92 6.17
CA ASP A 167 -31.64 11.77 5.12
C ASP A 167 -30.83 10.50 5.34
N TYR A 168 -30.14 10.07 4.30
CA TYR A 168 -29.20 8.97 4.38
C TYR A 168 -27.86 9.39 3.80
N GLU A 169 -26.80 9.12 4.55
CA GLU A 169 -25.44 9.33 4.12
C GLU A 169 -24.74 7.99 3.96
N TYR A 170 -23.87 7.85 2.95
CA TYR A 170 -23.04 6.69 2.77
C TYR A 170 -21.61 7.01 3.18
N LEU A 171 -21.11 6.29 4.17
CA LEU A 171 -19.74 6.37 4.65
C LEU A 171 -18.93 5.22 4.06
N TYR A 172 -17.78 5.52 3.49
CA TYR A 172 -16.89 4.55 2.90
C TYR A 172 -15.63 4.43 3.76
N TYR A 173 -15.36 3.23 4.25
CA TYR A 173 -14.16 2.90 5.00
C TYR A 173 -13.28 2.00 4.15
N VAL A 174 -12.07 2.45 3.84
CA VAL A 174 -11.11 1.70 3.06
C VAL A 174 -10.26 0.87 4.02
N HIS A 175 -10.21 -0.44 3.77
CA HIS A 175 -9.29 -1.33 4.45
C HIS A 175 -7.94 -1.30 3.73
N CYS A 176 -6.89 -1.06 4.49
CA CYS A 176 -5.52 -0.98 3.98
C CYS A 176 -4.56 -1.82 4.84
#